data_ed1218cbc12c6e4d5f9a511ef40e68c6
#
_entry.id   ed1218cbc12c6e4d5f9a511ef40e68c6
#
_cell.length_a   1.000
_cell.length_b   1.000
_cell.length_c   1.000
_cell.angle_alpha   90.00
_cell.angle_beta   90.00
_cell.angle_gamma   90.00
#
_symmetry.space_group_name_H-M   'P 1'
#
loop_
_entity.id
_entity.type
_entity.pdbx_description
1 polymer ?
#
loop_
_entity_poly.entity_id
_entity_poly.type
_entity_poly.pdbx_seq_one_letter_code
_entity_poly.pdbx_strand_id
1 'polypeptide(L)'
;AAGMAAHLAGAFAANTTLPVIGIPMKGGAMDGLDALLATVQMPSGIPVATVALNGAKNAAWLAAEILALSDDALAGKLDAERAAMAQQIAAKEQKLQKEIEEL
;
A
#
# COMPACT_ATOMS: atom_id res chain seq x y z
N ALA A 1 -4.18 -8.17 -6.62
CA ALA A 1 -2.93 -7.87 -7.32
C ALA A 1 -2.97 -8.40 -8.75
N ALA A 2 -2.54 -7.62 -9.70
CA ALA A 2 -2.50 -8.02 -11.12
C ALA A 2 -1.41 -7.25 -11.87
N GLY A 3 -0.87 -7.86 -12.94
CA GLY A 3 0.13 -7.27 -13.81
C GLY A 3 -0.39 -7.03 -15.22
N MET A 4 0.43 -6.38 -16.06
CA MET A 4 0.12 -6.06 -17.45
C MET A 4 -1.23 -5.30 -17.59
N ALA A 5 -2.22 -5.82 -18.31
CA ALA A 5 -3.55 -5.22 -18.43
C ALA A 5 -4.41 -5.43 -17.15
N ALA A 6 -3.86 -5.20 -16.02
CA ALA A 6 -4.29 -5.50 -14.65
C ALA A 6 -5.75 -5.07 -14.35
N HIS A 7 -6.71 -5.85 -14.79
CA HIS A 7 -8.15 -5.52 -14.66
C HIS A 7 -8.86 -6.24 -13.52
N LEU A 8 -8.16 -7.09 -12.76
CA LEU A 8 -8.77 -7.91 -11.71
C LEU A 8 -9.43 -7.03 -10.62
N ALA A 9 -8.72 -6.03 -10.11
CA ALA A 9 -9.28 -5.13 -9.09
C ALA A 9 -10.50 -4.37 -9.60
N GLY A 10 -10.48 -3.89 -10.84
CA GLY A 10 -11.62 -3.22 -11.47
C GLY A 10 -12.82 -4.14 -11.64
N ALA A 11 -12.60 -5.39 -11.99
CA ALA A 11 -13.67 -6.38 -12.11
C ALA A 11 -14.34 -6.66 -10.75
N PHE A 12 -13.56 -6.76 -9.68
CA PHE A 12 -14.10 -6.86 -8.32
C PHE A 12 -14.88 -5.60 -7.92
N ALA A 13 -14.31 -4.43 -8.16
CA ALA A 13 -14.95 -3.16 -7.81
C ALA A 13 -16.30 -2.97 -8.52
N ALA A 14 -16.42 -3.44 -9.75
CA ALA A 14 -17.67 -3.37 -10.50
C ALA A 14 -18.78 -4.29 -9.94
N ASN A 15 -18.44 -5.26 -9.13
CA ASN A 15 -19.37 -6.27 -8.61
C ASN A 15 -19.55 -6.23 -7.09
N THR A 16 -19.07 -5.18 -6.42
CA THR A 16 -19.22 -5.03 -4.97
C THR A 16 -19.28 -3.55 -4.59
N THR A 17 -19.90 -3.26 -3.45
CA THR A 17 -19.83 -1.94 -2.82
C THR A 17 -18.82 -1.89 -1.68
N LEU A 18 -18.13 -2.98 -1.42
CA LEU A 18 -17.00 -2.99 -0.47
C LEU A 18 -15.82 -2.21 -1.05
N PRO A 19 -15.01 -1.56 -0.20
CA PRO A 19 -13.77 -0.95 -0.65
C PRO A 19 -12.85 -1.97 -1.32
N VAL A 20 -12.32 -1.63 -2.50
CA VAL A 20 -11.40 -2.49 -3.24
C VAL A 20 -10.04 -1.79 -3.32
N ILE A 21 -8.99 -2.52 -2.95
CA ILE A 21 -7.61 -2.05 -3.02
C ILE A 21 -6.91 -2.81 -4.15
N GLY A 22 -6.41 -2.05 -5.12
CA GLY A 22 -5.67 -2.60 -6.25
C GLY A 22 -4.17 -2.50 -6.05
N ILE A 23 -3.46 -3.59 -6.34
CA ILE A 23 -2.00 -3.64 -6.27
C ILE A 23 -1.48 -3.88 -7.69
N PRO A 24 -1.00 -2.85 -8.39
CA PRO A 24 -0.38 -3.06 -9.70
C PRO A 24 0.95 -3.79 -9.53
N MET A 25 1.16 -4.82 -10.33
CA MET A 25 2.36 -5.64 -10.25
C MET A 25 3.34 -5.28 -11.36
N LYS A 26 4.60 -5.12 -11.00
CA LYS A 26 5.68 -4.85 -11.94
C LYS A 26 5.91 -6.06 -12.84
N GLY A 27 6.12 -5.80 -14.14
CA GLY A 27 6.38 -6.85 -15.12
C GLY A 27 5.99 -6.41 -16.52
N GLY A 28 6.27 -7.24 -17.52
CA GLY A 28 5.96 -6.97 -18.91
C GLY A 28 6.86 -5.91 -19.56
N ALA A 29 6.52 -5.52 -20.78
CA ALA A 29 7.33 -4.64 -21.63
C ALA A 29 7.41 -3.21 -21.10
N MET A 30 6.41 -2.75 -20.35
CA MET A 30 6.34 -1.38 -19.80
C MET A 30 6.73 -1.30 -18.33
N ASP A 31 7.28 -2.37 -17.79
CA ASP A 31 7.85 -2.42 -16.45
C ASP A 31 6.89 -1.99 -15.33
N GLY A 32 5.60 -2.28 -15.51
CA GLY A 32 4.54 -2.00 -14.54
C GLY A 32 3.72 -0.74 -14.80
N LEU A 33 4.13 0.14 -15.71
CA LEU A 33 3.36 1.34 -16.03
C LEU A 33 1.97 0.98 -16.57
N ASP A 34 1.88 -0.02 -17.43
CA ASP A 34 0.63 -0.54 -17.97
C ASP A 34 -0.28 -1.09 -16.86
N ALA A 35 0.28 -1.83 -15.91
CA ALA A 35 -0.45 -2.35 -14.77
C ALA A 35 -0.98 -1.22 -13.86
N LEU A 36 -0.15 -0.21 -13.60
CA LEU A 36 -0.56 0.96 -12.82
C LEU A 36 -1.72 1.70 -13.47
N LEU A 37 -1.61 2.00 -14.76
CA LEU A 37 -2.65 2.73 -15.48
C LEU A 37 -3.95 1.91 -15.58
N ALA A 38 -3.85 0.60 -15.82
CA ALA A 38 -5.01 -0.28 -15.88
C ALA A 38 -5.73 -0.41 -14.53
N THR A 39 -5.00 -0.29 -13.42
CA THR A 39 -5.56 -0.38 -12.07
C THR A 39 -6.14 0.95 -11.59
N VAL A 40 -5.45 2.05 -11.83
CA VAL A 40 -5.80 3.37 -11.26
C VAL A 40 -6.90 4.09 -12.03
N GLN A 41 -6.99 3.90 -13.34
CA GLN A 41 -7.98 4.60 -14.17
C GLN A 41 -9.31 3.87 -14.15
N MET A 42 -10.18 4.27 -13.23
CA MET A 42 -11.51 3.71 -13.07
C MET A 42 -12.60 4.74 -13.36
N PRO A 43 -13.75 4.30 -13.89
CA PRO A 43 -14.86 5.23 -14.15
C PRO A 43 -15.46 5.76 -12.87
N SER A 44 -16.13 6.92 -12.97
CA SER A 44 -16.85 7.51 -11.84
C SER A 44 -17.89 6.54 -11.27
N GLY A 45 -17.92 6.40 -9.95
CA GLY A 45 -18.82 5.50 -9.24
C GLY A 45 -18.28 4.10 -8.97
N ILE A 46 -17.15 3.73 -9.58
CA ILE A 46 -16.51 2.42 -9.37
C ILE A 46 -15.02 2.66 -9.01
N PRO A 47 -14.74 3.14 -7.80
CA PRO A 47 -13.37 3.46 -7.40
C PRO A 47 -12.56 2.22 -7.02
N VAL A 48 -11.26 2.28 -7.29
CA VAL A 48 -10.26 1.35 -6.78
C VAL A 48 -9.16 2.15 -6.09
N ALA A 49 -8.92 1.87 -4.80
CA ALA A 49 -7.81 2.47 -4.08
C ALA A 49 -6.51 1.79 -4.53
N THR A 50 -5.68 2.51 -5.28
CA THR A 50 -4.49 1.94 -5.91
C THR A 50 -3.24 2.32 -5.12
N VAL A 51 -2.48 1.32 -4.70
CA VAL A 51 -1.18 1.50 -4.04
C VAL A 51 -0.06 1.50 -5.07
N ALA A 52 1.18 1.70 -4.63
CA ALA A 52 2.34 1.68 -5.51
C ALA A 52 2.55 0.30 -6.17
N LEU A 53 3.35 0.27 -7.22
CA LEU A 53 3.79 -0.97 -7.86
C LEU A 53 4.37 -1.93 -6.81
N ASN A 54 3.92 -3.18 -6.81
CA ASN A 54 4.30 -4.20 -5.84
C ASN A 54 4.03 -3.82 -4.37
N GLY A 55 3.14 -2.85 -4.14
CA GLY A 55 2.90 -2.27 -2.81
C GLY A 55 2.00 -3.09 -1.89
N ALA A 56 2.21 -4.40 -1.79
CA ALA A 56 1.38 -5.29 -0.98
C ALA A 56 1.38 -4.90 0.51
N LYS A 57 2.50 -4.44 1.05
CA LYS A 57 2.57 -4.00 2.45
C LYS A 57 1.66 -2.80 2.71
N ASN A 58 1.71 -1.79 1.86
CA ASN A 58 0.83 -0.62 1.99
C ASN A 58 -0.63 -0.95 1.72
N ALA A 59 -0.90 -1.93 0.85
CA ALA A 59 -2.27 -2.43 0.69
C ALA A 59 -2.80 -3.04 1.98
N ALA A 60 -1.98 -3.84 2.67
CA ALA A 60 -2.34 -4.42 3.97
C ALA A 60 -2.53 -3.33 5.04
N TRP A 61 -1.64 -2.33 5.09
CA TRP A 61 -1.78 -1.18 5.98
C TRP A 61 -3.09 -0.43 5.73
N LEU A 62 -3.38 -0.13 4.48
CA LEU A 62 -4.60 0.60 4.11
C LEU A 62 -5.86 -0.20 4.47
N ALA A 63 -5.87 -1.50 4.21
CA ALA A 63 -6.98 -2.38 4.61
C ALA A 63 -7.18 -2.36 6.13
N ALA A 64 -6.10 -2.47 6.90
CA ALA A 64 -6.14 -2.39 8.36
C ALA A 64 -6.64 -1.03 8.84
N GLU A 65 -6.20 0.07 8.23
CA GLU A 65 -6.66 1.42 8.57
C GLU A 65 -8.17 1.58 8.33
N ILE A 66 -8.69 1.03 7.23
CA ILE A 66 -10.12 1.05 6.94
C ILE A 66 -10.90 0.27 8.01
N LEU A 67 -10.44 -0.93 8.35
CA LEU A 67 -11.07 -1.76 9.40
C LEU A 67 -10.99 -1.11 10.77
N ALA A 68 -9.92 -0.39 11.06
CA ALA A 68 -9.69 0.28 12.34
C ALA A 68 -10.65 1.46 12.58
N LEU A 69 -11.35 1.94 11.56
CA LEU A 69 -12.37 2.98 11.73
C LEU A 69 -13.49 2.52 12.67
N SER A 70 -13.74 1.23 12.75
CA SER A 70 -14.74 0.64 13.64
C SER A 70 -14.17 -0.42 14.60
N ASP A 71 -12.86 -0.40 14.83
CA ASP A 71 -12.15 -1.36 15.70
C ASP A 71 -11.03 -0.65 16.46
N ASP A 72 -11.33 -0.23 17.69
CA ASP A 72 -10.40 0.53 18.53
C ASP A 72 -9.15 -0.26 18.91
N ALA A 73 -9.28 -1.57 19.09
CA ALA A 73 -8.14 -2.42 19.39
C ALA A 73 -7.15 -2.47 18.21
N LEU A 74 -7.66 -2.57 16.99
CA LEU A 74 -6.85 -2.54 15.79
C LEU A 74 -6.22 -1.16 15.59
N ALA A 75 -6.96 -0.07 15.83
CA ALA A 75 -6.42 1.28 15.78
C ALA A 75 -5.24 1.47 16.72
N GLY A 76 -5.32 0.95 17.95
CA GLY A 76 -4.22 0.98 18.91
C GLY A 76 -2.99 0.21 18.43
N LYS A 77 -3.18 -0.94 17.79
CA LYS A 77 -2.08 -1.72 17.20
C LYS A 77 -1.39 -0.98 16.07
N LEU A 78 -2.14 -0.29 15.21
CA LEU A 78 -1.58 0.52 14.13
C LEU A 78 -0.76 1.68 14.67
N ASP A 79 -1.24 2.36 15.70
CA ASP A 79 -0.49 3.45 16.36
C ASP A 79 0.81 2.92 16.97
N ALA A 80 0.79 1.76 17.61
CA ALA A 80 1.97 1.13 18.17
C ALA A 80 3.00 0.76 17.10
N GLU A 81 2.56 0.22 15.97
CA GLU A 81 3.43 -0.09 14.83
C GLU A 81 4.06 1.15 14.22
N ARG A 82 3.31 2.24 14.11
CA ARG A 82 3.84 3.53 13.65
C ARG A 82 4.91 4.07 14.58
N ALA A 83 4.68 3.99 15.88
CA ALA A 83 5.67 4.39 16.89
C ALA A 83 6.94 3.53 16.80
N ALA A 84 6.80 2.22 16.62
CA ALA A 84 7.92 1.31 16.45
C ALA A 84 8.75 1.64 15.20
N MET A 85 8.10 1.97 14.07
CA MET A 85 8.80 2.40 12.86
C MET A 85 9.60 3.69 13.08
N ALA A 86 9.04 4.66 13.78
CA ALA A 86 9.74 5.91 14.12
C ALA A 86 10.98 5.64 14.98
N GLN A 87 10.89 4.73 15.96
CA GLN A 87 12.01 4.32 16.79
C GLN A 87 13.11 3.62 15.99
N GLN A 88 12.73 2.78 15.04
CA GLN A 88 13.69 2.11 14.16
C GLN A 88 14.48 3.11 13.31
N ILE A 89 13.81 4.13 12.79
CA ILE A 89 14.47 5.19 12.01
C ILE A 89 15.43 5.98 12.89
N ALA A 90 15.02 6.35 14.10
CA ALA A 90 15.87 7.06 15.05
C ALA A 90 17.12 6.25 15.43
N ALA A 91 16.97 4.95 15.65
CA ALA A 91 18.08 4.04 15.96
C ALA A 91 19.07 3.93 14.80
N LYS A 92 18.57 3.85 13.56
CA LYS A 92 19.42 3.83 12.35
C LYS A 92 20.18 5.14 12.17
N GLU A 93 19.54 6.25 12.43
CA GLU A 93 20.17 7.57 12.36
C GLU A 93 21.31 7.70 13.39
N GLN A 94 21.08 7.28 14.63
CA GLN A 94 22.12 7.28 15.65
C GLN A 94 23.31 6.39 15.28
N LYS A 95 23.05 5.22 14.72
CA LYS A 95 24.09 4.31 14.25
C LYS A 95 24.92 4.96 13.14
N LEU A 96 24.26 5.59 12.18
CA LEU A 96 24.92 6.28 11.08
C LEU A 96 25.81 7.41 11.58
N GLN A 97 25.32 8.22 12.54
CA GLN A 97 26.11 9.30 13.14
C GLN A 97 27.35 8.78 13.86
N LYS A 98 27.23 7.67 14.60
CA LYS A 98 28.40 7.01 15.22
C LYS A 98 29.43 6.58 14.18
N GLU A 99 29.00 5.98 13.08
CA GLU A 99 29.87 5.57 12.00
C GLU A 99 30.59 6.78 11.37
N ILE A 100 29.92 7.90 11.23
CA ILE A 100 30.52 9.15 10.72
C ILE A 100 31.54 9.70 11.70
N GLU A 101 31.26 9.69 13.00
CA GLU A 101 32.18 10.18 14.03
C GLU A 101 33.46 9.34 14.13
N GLU A 102 33.40 8.06 13.78
CA GLU A 102 34.56 7.15 13.77
C GLU A 102 35.44 7.28 12.52
N LEU A 103 35.00 8.03 11.53
CA LEU A 103 35.82 8.34 10.36
C LEU A 103 36.85 9.43 10.67
#